data_b2584f51a88f1f802fa03c3e667801ff
#
_entry.id   b2584f51a88f1f802fa03c3e667801ff
#
_cell.length_a   1.000
_cell.length_b   1.000
_cell.length_c   1.000
_cell.angle_alpha   90.00
_cell.angle_beta   90.00
_cell.angle_gamma   90.00
#
_symmetry.space_group_name_H-M   'P 1'
#
loop_
_entity.id
_entity.type
_entity.pdbx_description
1 polymer ?
#
loop_
_entity_poly.entity_id
_entity_poly.type
_entity_poly.pdbx_seq_one_letter_code
_entity_poly.pdbx_strand_id
1 'polypeptide(L)'
;MLQLTNHLDQPIGEPVPGWTPRPRPPRTPMQGRHCRVVALDAAAHAAALHRAYAADAEGRNWTYLPYGPFDSAEGYAAWVESVQSSETEVFYAVEELPAGKPIGVASYLRIDPAMGCIEVGHLSYAPALQRTVAATEAMYLMMRRVFDELGYRRYEWKCDCLNSPSLSAARRLGFRYEGTFRQAVVTKDRNRDTAWLSITDKEWPAVRSALEAWLDASNFDANGSQRRRLEEIRGG
;
A
#
# COMPACT_ATOMS: atom_id res chain seq x y z
N MET A 1 19.24 2.57 25.61
CA MET A 1 18.80 3.98 25.52
C MET A 1 18.48 4.45 26.93
N LEU A 2 18.91 5.66 27.32
CA LEU A 2 18.52 6.27 28.59
C LEU A 2 17.01 6.56 28.51
N GLN A 3 16.25 6.07 29.48
CA GLN A 3 14.82 6.31 29.57
C GLN A 3 14.61 7.78 29.97
N LEU A 4 13.86 8.52 29.16
CA LEU A 4 13.48 9.90 29.48
C LEU A 4 12.42 9.90 30.55
N THR A 5 12.50 10.86 31.50
CA THR A 5 11.49 11.04 32.56
C THR A 5 11.02 12.50 32.59
N ASN A 6 9.80 12.72 33.07
CA ASN A 6 9.28 14.06 33.40
C ASN A 6 9.76 14.50 34.80
N HIS A 7 9.30 15.67 35.28
CA HIS A 7 9.65 16.23 36.58
C HIS A 7 9.15 15.43 37.80
N LEU A 8 8.35 14.38 37.57
CA LEU A 8 7.85 13.44 38.58
C LEU A 8 8.54 12.07 38.50
N ASP A 9 9.67 11.97 37.79
CA ASP A 9 10.39 10.74 37.50
C ASP A 9 9.57 9.66 36.75
N GLN A 10 8.49 10.07 36.08
CA GLN A 10 7.67 9.15 35.28
C GLN A 10 8.28 8.99 33.88
N PRO A 11 8.41 7.76 33.38
CA PRO A 11 8.88 7.49 32.03
C PRO A 11 8.00 8.19 30.96
N ILE A 12 8.64 8.89 30.04
CA ILE A 12 7.97 9.55 28.91
C ILE A 12 8.60 9.16 27.58
N GLY A 13 7.84 9.35 26.49
CA GLY A 13 8.30 9.14 25.13
C GLY A 13 9.31 10.20 24.67
N GLU A 14 10.02 9.89 23.60
CA GLU A 14 10.93 10.85 22.97
C GLU A 14 10.19 12.11 22.50
N PRO A 15 10.78 13.30 22.67
CA PRO A 15 10.20 14.54 22.15
C PRO A 15 10.19 14.53 20.61
N VAL A 16 9.18 15.18 20.05
CA VAL A 16 9.08 15.41 18.60
C VAL A 16 9.07 16.93 18.37
N PRO A 17 10.24 17.58 18.47
CA PRO A 17 10.32 19.03 18.38
C PRO A 17 9.92 19.53 16.99
N GLY A 18 9.21 20.66 16.94
CA GLY A 18 8.81 21.27 15.67
C GLY A 18 7.74 20.47 14.91
N TRP A 19 7.07 19.52 15.55
CA TRP A 19 6.00 18.77 14.90
C TRP A 19 4.84 19.68 14.49
N THR A 20 4.44 19.55 13.23
CA THR A 20 3.26 20.23 12.66
C THR A 20 2.43 19.22 11.87
N PRO A 21 1.11 19.41 11.76
CA PRO A 21 0.27 18.56 10.92
C PRO A 21 0.79 18.44 9.49
N ARG A 22 0.72 17.27 8.92
CA ARG A 22 1.19 16.97 7.56
C ARG A 22 0.11 17.24 6.51
N PRO A 23 0.48 17.59 5.27
CA PRO A 23 -0.50 17.78 4.21
C PRO A 23 -1.19 16.46 3.85
N ARG A 24 -2.43 16.53 3.38
CA ARG A 24 -3.10 15.35 2.83
C ARG A 24 -2.47 14.95 1.48
N PRO A 25 -2.48 13.64 1.14
CA PRO A 25 -1.94 13.18 -0.13
C PRO A 25 -2.67 13.83 -1.32
N PRO A 26 -1.93 14.42 -2.28
CA PRO A 26 -2.52 14.95 -3.49
C PRO A 26 -2.90 13.81 -4.45
N ARG A 27 -3.86 14.07 -5.34
CA ARG A 27 -4.24 13.13 -6.40
C ARG A 27 -3.31 13.17 -7.63
N THR A 28 -2.16 13.82 -7.53
CA THR A 28 -1.17 13.90 -8.62
C THR A 28 -0.54 12.53 -8.89
N PRO A 29 -0.20 12.23 -10.16
CA PRO A 29 0.45 10.98 -10.53
C PRO A 29 1.79 10.76 -9.81
N MET A 30 2.14 9.49 -9.62
CA MET A 30 3.47 9.03 -9.21
C MET A 30 4.05 8.21 -10.37
N GLN A 31 5.17 8.68 -10.94
CA GLN A 31 5.79 8.09 -12.11
C GLN A 31 6.96 7.20 -11.73
N GLY A 32 6.91 5.93 -12.13
CA GLY A 32 8.00 4.97 -12.07
C GLY A 32 8.54 4.59 -13.44
N ARG A 33 9.37 3.55 -13.47
CA ARG A 33 9.91 2.94 -14.71
C ARG A 33 8.99 1.84 -15.25
N HIS A 34 8.39 1.06 -14.36
CA HIS A 34 7.57 -0.12 -14.66
C HIS A 34 6.08 0.15 -14.48
N CYS A 35 5.74 1.17 -13.72
CA CYS A 35 4.35 1.55 -13.50
C CYS A 35 4.18 3.06 -13.34
N ARG A 36 2.92 3.49 -13.46
CA ARG A 36 2.44 4.80 -13.06
C ARG A 36 1.26 4.62 -12.11
N VAL A 37 1.26 5.34 -11.00
CA VAL A 37 0.16 5.33 -10.03
C VAL A 37 -0.58 6.65 -10.19
N VAL A 38 -1.82 6.60 -10.68
CA VAL A 38 -2.63 7.77 -11.05
C VAL A 38 -3.92 7.79 -10.26
N ALA A 39 -4.53 8.96 -10.08
CA ALA A 39 -5.85 9.05 -9.44
C ALA A 39 -6.84 8.14 -10.15
N LEU A 40 -7.59 7.35 -9.38
CA LEU A 40 -8.61 6.46 -9.93
C LEU A 40 -9.73 7.29 -10.53
N ASP A 41 -10.12 6.95 -11.76
CA ASP A 41 -11.18 7.60 -12.54
C ASP A 41 -12.00 6.53 -13.24
N ALA A 42 -13.34 6.62 -13.14
CA ALA A 42 -14.23 5.61 -13.67
C ALA A 42 -14.20 5.54 -15.20
N ALA A 43 -14.21 6.70 -15.86
CA ALA A 43 -14.22 6.76 -17.32
C ALA A 43 -12.93 6.22 -17.94
N ALA A 44 -11.79 6.54 -17.31
CA ALA A 44 -10.47 6.13 -17.80
C ALA A 44 -10.15 4.68 -17.48
N HIS A 45 -10.53 4.18 -16.29
CA HIS A 45 -9.93 2.95 -15.75
C HIS A 45 -10.91 1.79 -15.56
N ALA A 46 -12.21 2.06 -15.27
CA ALA A 46 -13.11 1.00 -14.78
C ALA A 46 -13.23 -0.18 -15.75
N ALA A 47 -13.49 0.07 -17.03
CA ALA A 47 -13.66 -0.98 -18.02
C ALA A 47 -12.39 -1.84 -18.21
N ALA A 48 -11.20 -1.23 -18.18
CA ALA A 48 -9.95 -1.95 -18.33
C ALA A 48 -9.59 -2.74 -17.06
N LEU A 49 -9.81 -2.19 -15.88
CA LEU A 49 -9.63 -2.88 -14.60
C LEU A 49 -10.56 -4.09 -14.48
N HIS A 50 -11.86 -3.92 -14.79
CA HIS A 50 -12.80 -5.03 -14.76
C HIS A 50 -12.34 -6.20 -15.66
N ARG A 51 -11.90 -5.89 -16.89
CA ARG A 51 -11.32 -6.92 -17.79
C ARG A 51 -10.06 -7.56 -17.22
N ALA A 52 -9.19 -6.78 -16.57
CA ALA A 52 -7.98 -7.32 -15.97
C ALA A 52 -8.28 -8.28 -14.80
N TYR A 53 -9.31 -7.99 -14.02
CA TYR A 53 -9.75 -8.85 -12.91
C TYR A 53 -10.47 -10.12 -13.39
N ALA A 54 -11.03 -10.15 -14.58
CA ALA A 54 -11.69 -11.34 -15.14
C ALA A 54 -10.73 -12.55 -15.28
N ALA A 55 -9.41 -12.34 -15.25
CA ALA A 55 -8.43 -13.42 -15.19
C ALA A 55 -8.44 -14.17 -13.84
N ASP A 56 -9.04 -13.62 -12.79
CA ASP A 56 -9.32 -14.28 -11.50
C ASP A 56 -10.75 -14.86 -11.53
N ALA A 57 -10.95 -15.93 -12.28
CA ALA A 57 -12.25 -16.51 -12.52
C ALA A 57 -12.96 -16.99 -11.23
N GLU A 58 -12.22 -17.29 -10.17
CA GLU A 58 -12.78 -17.74 -8.88
C GLU A 58 -13.03 -16.56 -7.92
N GLY A 59 -12.64 -15.33 -8.28
CA GLY A 59 -12.83 -14.15 -7.45
C GLY A 59 -12.01 -14.14 -6.15
N ARG A 60 -10.89 -14.85 -6.12
CA ARG A 60 -10.03 -14.99 -4.92
C ARG A 60 -9.54 -13.64 -4.40
N ASN A 61 -9.29 -12.68 -5.30
CA ASN A 61 -8.85 -11.31 -4.99
C ASN A 61 -9.83 -10.57 -4.05
N TRP A 62 -11.10 -10.91 -4.12
CA TRP A 62 -12.17 -10.21 -3.41
C TRP A 62 -12.48 -10.78 -2.03
N THR A 63 -11.87 -11.92 -1.66
CA THR A 63 -12.18 -12.66 -0.42
C THR A 63 -12.05 -11.77 0.82
N TYR A 64 -11.01 -10.94 0.90
CA TYR A 64 -10.67 -10.11 2.06
C TYR A 64 -10.98 -8.63 1.87
N LEU A 65 -11.49 -8.24 0.70
CA LEU A 65 -11.94 -6.88 0.45
C LEU A 65 -13.40 -6.71 0.92
N PRO A 66 -13.80 -5.52 1.39
CA PRO A 66 -15.17 -5.29 1.88
C PRO A 66 -16.22 -5.21 0.77
N TYR A 67 -15.80 -5.26 -0.49
CA TYR A 67 -16.62 -5.19 -1.70
C TYR A 67 -16.20 -6.29 -2.69
N GLY A 68 -16.96 -6.40 -3.79
CA GLY A 68 -16.75 -7.41 -4.82
C GLY A 68 -16.99 -8.86 -4.35
N PRO A 69 -16.89 -9.84 -5.26
CA PRO A 69 -16.64 -9.65 -6.70
C PRO A 69 -17.75 -8.82 -7.38
N PHE A 70 -17.48 -8.35 -8.60
CA PHE A 70 -18.43 -7.58 -9.41
C PHE A 70 -18.81 -8.42 -10.64
N ASP A 71 -20.11 -8.66 -10.78
CA ASP A 71 -20.65 -9.53 -11.83
C ASP A 71 -20.70 -8.86 -13.21
N SER A 72 -20.54 -7.52 -13.26
CA SER A 72 -20.58 -6.75 -14.49
C SER A 72 -19.61 -5.58 -14.49
N ALA A 73 -19.25 -5.12 -15.68
CA ALA A 73 -18.43 -3.94 -15.89
C ALA A 73 -19.13 -2.66 -15.37
N GLU A 74 -20.44 -2.58 -15.51
CA GLU A 74 -21.27 -1.48 -15.03
C GLU A 74 -21.26 -1.43 -13.49
N GLY A 75 -21.40 -2.58 -12.82
CA GLY A 75 -21.33 -2.67 -11.36
C GLY A 75 -19.97 -2.25 -10.83
N TYR A 76 -18.89 -2.65 -11.50
CA TYR A 76 -17.55 -2.21 -11.16
C TYR A 76 -17.34 -0.71 -11.41
N ALA A 77 -17.84 -0.17 -12.53
CA ALA A 77 -17.76 1.25 -12.83
C ALA A 77 -18.52 2.10 -11.80
N ALA A 78 -19.72 1.68 -11.43
CA ALA A 78 -20.50 2.36 -10.38
C ALA A 78 -19.76 2.38 -9.02
N TRP A 79 -19.07 1.28 -8.66
CA TRP A 79 -18.21 1.26 -7.48
C TRP A 79 -17.06 2.27 -7.61
N VAL A 80 -16.34 2.31 -8.74
CA VAL A 80 -15.26 3.28 -8.96
C VAL A 80 -15.79 4.71 -8.86
N GLU A 81 -16.94 5.01 -9.47
CA GLU A 81 -17.60 6.32 -9.37
C GLU A 81 -17.88 6.72 -7.94
N SER A 82 -18.31 5.78 -7.10
CA SER A 82 -18.62 6.03 -5.69
C SER A 82 -17.40 6.37 -4.83
N VAL A 83 -16.17 5.94 -5.24
CA VAL A 83 -14.95 6.12 -4.44
C VAL A 83 -13.94 7.11 -5.03
N GLN A 84 -13.99 7.40 -6.35
CA GLN A 84 -13.00 8.22 -7.03
C GLN A 84 -12.87 9.65 -6.47
N SER A 85 -13.95 10.21 -5.92
CA SER A 85 -14.00 11.55 -5.33
C SER A 85 -14.04 11.56 -3.81
N SER A 86 -13.78 10.42 -3.16
CA SER A 86 -13.82 10.32 -1.70
C SER A 86 -12.89 11.35 -1.03
N GLU A 87 -13.38 12.05 -0.03
CA GLU A 87 -12.60 13.02 0.75
C GLU A 87 -11.81 12.35 1.87
N THR A 88 -12.23 11.16 2.30
CA THR A 88 -11.59 10.42 3.41
C THR A 88 -10.47 9.51 2.92
N GLU A 89 -10.58 9.03 1.69
CA GLU A 89 -9.65 8.08 1.08
C GLU A 89 -9.19 8.61 -0.29
N VAL A 90 -7.98 8.25 -0.69
CA VAL A 90 -7.44 8.65 -1.99
C VAL A 90 -7.12 7.39 -2.78
N PHE A 91 -7.99 7.06 -3.73
CA PHE A 91 -7.84 5.90 -4.60
C PHE A 91 -6.99 6.18 -5.82
N TYR A 92 -6.18 5.20 -6.19
CA TYR A 92 -5.30 5.23 -7.35
C TYR A 92 -5.47 3.97 -8.19
N ALA A 93 -5.35 4.11 -9.51
CA ALA A 93 -5.10 3.03 -10.43
C ALA A 93 -3.59 2.82 -10.58
N VAL A 94 -3.15 1.58 -10.70
CA VAL A 94 -1.79 1.19 -11.06
C VAL A 94 -1.79 0.80 -12.54
N GLU A 95 -1.11 1.60 -13.34
CA GLU A 95 -0.94 1.39 -14.77
C GLU A 95 0.43 0.78 -15.06
N GLU A 96 0.46 -0.34 -15.76
CA GLU A 96 1.69 -0.98 -16.22
C GLU A 96 2.30 -0.19 -17.40
N LEU A 97 3.60 0.01 -17.39
CA LEU A 97 4.33 0.68 -18.45
C LEU A 97 5.09 -0.33 -19.32
N PRO A 98 5.32 -0.03 -20.63
CA PRO A 98 4.98 1.22 -21.31
C PRO A 98 3.53 1.36 -21.80
N ALA A 99 2.72 0.30 -21.70
CA ALA A 99 1.40 0.24 -22.34
C ALA A 99 0.35 1.19 -21.69
N GLY A 100 0.59 1.70 -20.47
CA GLY A 100 -0.37 2.50 -19.73
C GLY A 100 -1.64 1.72 -19.35
N LYS A 101 -1.55 0.39 -19.22
CA LYS A 101 -2.68 -0.48 -18.95
C LYS A 101 -3.00 -0.51 -17.46
N PRO A 102 -4.18 -0.08 -17.02
CA PRO A 102 -4.56 -0.17 -15.60
C PRO A 102 -4.83 -1.64 -15.23
N ILE A 103 -4.10 -2.15 -14.26
CA ILE A 103 -4.13 -3.55 -13.82
C ILE A 103 -4.15 -3.72 -12.30
N GLY A 104 -4.36 -2.64 -11.56
CA GLY A 104 -4.49 -2.70 -10.10
C GLY A 104 -5.06 -1.43 -9.51
N VAL A 105 -5.53 -1.54 -8.28
CA VAL A 105 -6.01 -0.43 -7.45
C VAL A 105 -5.28 -0.47 -6.11
N ALA A 106 -4.97 0.71 -5.59
CA ALA A 106 -4.47 0.94 -4.25
C ALA A 106 -5.06 2.24 -3.70
N SER A 107 -5.07 2.42 -2.39
CA SER A 107 -5.50 3.69 -1.80
C SER A 107 -4.68 4.10 -0.59
N TYR A 108 -4.73 5.40 -0.26
CA TYR A 108 -4.46 5.89 1.07
C TYR A 108 -5.77 6.06 1.82
N LEU A 109 -5.80 5.61 3.05
CA LEU A 109 -6.96 5.71 3.94
C LEU A 109 -6.51 5.97 5.38
N ARG A 110 -7.48 6.22 6.28
CA ARG A 110 -7.20 6.57 7.68
C ARG A 110 -6.09 7.62 7.78
N ILE A 111 -6.23 8.65 6.96
CA ILE A 111 -5.27 9.74 6.83
C ILE A 111 -5.43 10.65 8.04
N ASP A 112 -4.44 10.64 8.94
CA ASP A 112 -4.38 11.51 10.12
C ASP A 112 -3.17 12.45 10.02
N PRO A 113 -3.38 13.65 9.44
CA PRO A 113 -2.34 14.66 9.33
C PRO A 113 -1.79 15.14 10.67
N ALA A 114 -2.62 15.22 11.70
CA ALA A 114 -2.22 15.72 13.02
C ALA A 114 -1.21 14.79 13.69
N MET A 115 -1.44 13.48 13.58
CA MET A 115 -0.51 12.47 14.12
C MET A 115 0.57 12.05 13.12
N GLY A 116 0.45 12.44 11.85
CA GLY A 116 1.36 12.02 10.77
C GLY A 116 1.27 10.51 10.51
N CYS A 117 0.07 9.95 10.59
CA CYS A 117 -0.22 8.55 10.33
C CYS A 117 -1.07 8.41 9.08
N ILE A 118 -0.80 7.39 8.28
CA ILE A 118 -1.54 7.10 7.06
C ILE A 118 -1.46 5.60 6.76
N GLU A 119 -2.52 5.03 6.21
CA GLU A 119 -2.58 3.61 5.85
C GLU A 119 -2.62 3.43 4.34
N VAL A 120 -1.97 2.37 3.84
CA VAL A 120 -2.22 1.82 2.53
C VAL A 120 -3.24 0.70 2.61
N GLY A 121 -4.23 0.73 1.74
CA GLY A 121 -5.23 -0.34 1.68
C GLY A 121 -5.96 -0.39 0.35
N HIS A 122 -7.08 -1.11 0.35
CA HIS A 122 -7.84 -1.37 -0.87
C HIS A 122 -6.97 -1.94 -2.01
N LEU A 123 -5.91 -2.71 -1.62
CA LEU A 123 -4.99 -3.31 -2.56
C LEU A 123 -5.70 -4.42 -3.34
N SER A 124 -6.06 -4.11 -4.56
CA SER A 124 -6.66 -5.05 -5.50
C SER A 124 -5.81 -5.09 -6.76
N TYR A 125 -4.99 -6.12 -6.88
CA TYR A 125 -4.07 -6.30 -8.00
C TYR A 125 -4.57 -7.45 -8.88
N ALA A 126 -4.82 -7.17 -10.15
CA ALA A 126 -5.15 -8.20 -11.11
C ALA A 126 -4.01 -9.26 -11.18
N PRO A 127 -4.29 -10.52 -11.58
CA PRO A 127 -3.27 -11.55 -11.67
C PRO A 127 -2.02 -11.12 -12.45
N ALA A 128 -2.19 -10.29 -13.49
CA ALA A 128 -1.10 -9.76 -14.30
C ALA A 128 -0.15 -8.82 -13.52
N LEU A 129 -0.63 -8.13 -12.48
CA LEU A 129 0.21 -7.26 -11.65
C LEU A 129 0.87 -8.01 -10.49
N GLN A 130 0.25 -9.09 -10.01
CA GLN A 130 0.74 -9.81 -8.83
C GLN A 130 2.14 -10.39 -9.06
N ARG A 131 3.02 -10.23 -8.05
CA ARG A 131 4.41 -10.72 -8.04
C ARG A 131 5.31 -10.13 -9.14
N THR A 132 4.95 -8.98 -9.69
CA THR A 132 5.76 -8.29 -10.71
C THR A 132 6.65 -7.21 -10.10
N VAL A 133 7.59 -6.71 -10.89
CA VAL A 133 8.41 -5.55 -10.55
C VAL A 133 7.53 -4.30 -10.41
N ALA A 134 6.55 -4.13 -11.31
CA ALA A 134 5.58 -3.03 -11.28
C ALA A 134 4.78 -2.98 -9.98
N ALA A 135 4.37 -4.13 -9.44
CA ALA A 135 3.68 -4.19 -8.13
C ALA A 135 4.55 -3.69 -6.98
N THR A 136 5.83 -4.04 -6.97
CA THR A 136 6.78 -3.58 -5.96
C THR A 136 7.09 -2.09 -6.13
N GLU A 137 7.27 -1.63 -7.37
CA GLU A 137 7.51 -0.23 -7.67
C GLU A 137 6.32 0.66 -7.29
N ALA A 138 5.07 0.22 -7.53
CA ALA A 138 3.89 0.95 -7.12
C ALA A 138 3.87 1.19 -5.61
N MET A 139 4.18 0.17 -4.81
CA MET A 139 4.28 0.31 -3.35
C MET A 139 5.43 1.22 -2.93
N TYR A 140 6.59 1.13 -3.59
CA TYR A 140 7.72 2.04 -3.36
C TYR A 140 7.34 3.50 -3.64
N LEU A 141 6.67 3.78 -4.75
CA LEU A 141 6.24 5.13 -5.11
C LEU A 141 5.26 5.70 -4.08
N MET A 142 4.33 4.89 -3.60
CA MET A 142 3.39 5.29 -2.55
C MET A 142 4.11 5.55 -1.22
N MET A 143 5.04 4.69 -0.80
CA MET A 143 5.85 4.92 0.41
C MET A 143 6.69 6.19 0.31
N ARG A 144 7.36 6.40 -0.83
CA ARG A 144 8.18 7.60 -1.09
C ARG A 144 7.35 8.87 -0.97
N ARG A 145 6.13 8.89 -1.53
CA ARG A 145 5.21 10.01 -1.36
C ARG A 145 4.89 10.28 0.11
N VAL A 146 4.58 9.25 0.87
CA VAL A 146 4.22 9.38 2.28
C VAL A 146 5.36 9.95 3.12
N PHE A 147 6.55 9.40 2.99
CA PHE A 147 7.67 9.77 3.83
C PHE A 147 8.46 10.98 3.32
N ASP A 148 8.86 10.96 2.03
CA ASP A 148 9.79 11.96 1.49
C ASP A 148 9.07 13.24 1.04
N GLU A 149 7.85 13.11 0.46
CA GLU A 149 7.14 14.28 -0.06
C GLU A 149 6.21 14.91 1.00
N LEU A 150 5.52 14.09 1.80
CA LEU A 150 4.52 14.54 2.76
C LEU A 150 5.04 14.61 4.20
N GLY A 151 6.14 13.92 4.52
CA GLY A 151 6.78 13.93 5.83
C GLY A 151 5.97 13.24 6.93
N TYR A 152 5.15 12.26 6.60
CA TYR A 152 4.47 11.44 7.58
C TYR A 152 5.48 10.63 8.37
N ARG A 153 5.14 10.31 9.62
CA ARG A 153 6.04 9.56 10.50
C ARG A 153 5.70 8.09 10.62
N ARG A 154 4.51 7.66 10.10
CA ARG A 154 4.01 6.31 10.20
C ARG A 154 3.17 5.94 8.99
N TYR A 155 3.51 4.84 8.35
CA TYR A 155 2.79 4.24 7.24
C TYR A 155 2.31 2.86 7.65
N GLU A 156 0.99 2.65 7.60
CA GLU A 156 0.34 1.45 8.12
C GLU A 156 -0.12 0.52 7.00
N TRP A 157 -0.17 -0.76 7.34
CA TRP A 157 -0.80 -1.82 6.54
C TRP A 157 -1.63 -2.68 7.47
N LYS A 158 -2.91 -2.85 7.15
CA LYS A 158 -3.83 -3.69 7.92
C LYS A 158 -4.47 -4.72 7.01
N CYS A 159 -4.51 -5.97 7.45
CA CYS A 159 -5.19 -7.03 6.71
C CYS A 159 -5.82 -8.03 7.66
N ASP A 160 -6.71 -8.85 7.12
CA ASP A 160 -7.22 -10.02 7.83
C ASP A 160 -6.05 -10.94 8.20
N CYS A 161 -6.00 -11.46 9.42
CA CYS A 161 -4.96 -12.39 9.88
C CYS A 161 -4.91 -13.68 9.05
N LEU A 162 -6.00 -14.03 8.38
CA LEU A 162 -6.10 -15.19 7.49
C LEU A 162 -5.59 -14.89 6.07
N ASN A 163 -5.37 -13.62 5.73
CA ASN A 163 -4.83 -13.20 4.43
C ASN A 163 -3.30 -13.37 4.37
N SER A 164 -2.84 -14.60 4.31
CA SER A 164 -1.40 -14.93 4.27
C SER A 164 -0.66 -14.25 3.10
N PRO A 165 -1.21 -14.13 1.88
CA PRO A 165 -0.55 -13.38 0.81
C PRO A 165 -0.30 -11.91 1.15
N SER A 166 -1.27 -11.23 1.78
CA SER A 166 -1.14 -9.83 2.19
C SER A 166 -0.10 -9.66 3.30
N LEU A 167 -0.12 -10.55 4.32
CA LEU A 167 0.89 -10.55 5.38
C LEU A 167 2.30 -10.74 4.83
N SER A 168 2.46 -11.70 3.90
CA SER A 168 3.76 -11.97 3.27
C SER A 168 4.24 -10.79 2.43
N ALA A 169 3.34 -10.14 1.68
CA ALA A 169 3.66 -8.97 0.88
C ALA A 169 4.11 -7.79 1.76
N ALA A 170 3.38 -7.49 2.83
CA ALA A 170 3.72 -6.42 3.76
C ALA A 170 5.10 -6.65 4.40
N ARG A 171 5.37 -7.86 4.91
CA ARG A 171 6.66 -8.22 5.51
C ARG A 171 7.80 -8.13 4.50
N ARG A 172 7.58 -8.63 3.29
CA ARG A 172 8.56 -8.52 2.20
C ARG A 172 8.92 -7.07 1.92
N LEU A 173 7.94 -6.16 1.89
CA LEU A 173 8.13 -4.73 1.64
C LEU A 173 8.77 -3.97 2.81
N GLY A 174 8.92 -4.58 3.99
CA GLY A 174 9.58 -3.97 5.13
C GLY A 174 8.67 -3.58 6.28
N PHE A 175 7.37 -3.77 6.15
CA PHE A 175 6.47 -3.54 7.28
C PHE A 175 6.74 -4.51 8.43
N ARG A 176 6.78 -3.97 9.64
CA ARG A 176 6.89 -4.75 10.88
C ARG A 176 5.52 -5.04 11.44
N TYR A 177 5.33 -6.28 11.87
CA TYR A 177 4.12 -6.70 12.56
C TYR A 177 4.12 -6.15 13.99
N GLU A 178 3.02 -5.55 14.41
CA GLU A 178 2.85 -4.94 15.73
C GLU A 178 1.84 -5.68 16.62
N GLY A 179 0.89 -6.35 16.01
CA GLY A 179 -0.10 -7.12 16.79
C GLY A 179 -1.34 -7.50 15.99
N THR A 180 -2.23 -8.27 16.63
CA THR A 180 -3.54 -8.63 16.11
C THR A 180 -4.63 -7.99 16.95
N PHE A 181 -5.53 -7.26 16.31
CA PHE A 181 -6.77 -6.79 16.91
C PHE A 181 -7.84 -7.86 16.68
N ARG A 182 -8.20 -8.56 17.76
CA ARG A 182 -9.21 -9.61 17.70
C ARG A 182 -10.60 -9.03 17.56
N GLN A 183 -11.44 -9.65 16.73
CA GLN A 183 -12.83 -9.22 16.46
C GLN A 183 -12.92 -7.73 16.08
N ALA A 184 -11.94 -7.26 15.32
CA ALA A 184 -11.81 -5.84 15.01
C ALA A 184 -12.85 -5.34 13.99
N VAL A 185 -13.30 -6.21 13.10
CA VAL A 185 -14.20 -5.85 11.99
C VAL A 185 -15.17 -7.01 11.72
N VAL A 186 -16.41 -6.66 11.36
CA VAL A 186 -17.31 -7.57 10.66
C VAL A 186 -17.30 -7.20 9.17
N THR A 187 -16.96 -8.14 8.30
CA THR A 187 -16.92 -7.93 6.84
C THR A 187 -17.54 -9.11 6.13
N LYS A 188 -18.47 -8.87 5.20
CA LYS A 188 -19.20 -9.93 4.47
C LYS A 188 -19.75 -10.99 5.44
N ASP A 189 -20.40 -10.56 6.53
CA ASP A 189 -20.99 -11.36 7.59
C ASP A 189 -20.01 -12.31 8.31
N ARG A 190 -18.71 -12.00 8.26
CA ARG A 190 -17.65 -12.79 8.91
C ARG A 190 -16.85 -11.94 9.89
N ASN A 191 -16.39 -12.58 10.96
CA ASN A 191 -15.40 -11.98 11.84
C ASN A 191 -14.06 -11.78 11.09
N ARG A 192 -13.43 -10.65 11.34
CA ARG A 192 -12.08 -10.37 10.90
C ARG A 192 -11.23 -9.95 12.09
N ASP A 193 -10.30 -10.81 12.46
CA ASP A 193 -9.17 -10.43 13.28
C ASP A 193 -8.16 -9.70 12.39
N THR A 194 -7.74 -8.51 12.80
CA THR A 194 -6.93 -7.64 11.94
C THR A 194 -5.48 -7.60 12.40
N ALA A 195 -4.58 -8.02 11.55
CA ALA A 195 -3.15 -7.82 11.71
C ALA A 195 -2.78 -6.37 11.40
N TRP A 196 -1.99 -5.76 12.30
CA TRP A 196 -1.44 -4.43 12.17
C TRP A 196 0.05 -4.51 11.89
N LEU A 197 0.49 -3.82 10.84
CA LEU A 197 1.89 -3.72 10.45
C LEU A 197 2.17 -2.25 10.12
N SER A 198 3.42 -1.82 10.30
CA SER A 198 3.83 -0.46 9.97
C SER A 198 5.28 -0.37 9.52
N ILE A 199 5.59 0.75 8.87
CA ILE A 199 6.93 1.30 8.69
C ILE A 199 6.89 2.70 9.33
N THR A 200 7.91 3.04 10.12
CA THR A 200 8.10 4.37 10.69
C THR A 200 9.09 5.19 9.87
N ASP A 201 9.06 6.52 10.05
CA ASP A 201 10.03 7.44 9.44
C ASP A 201 11.49 7.10 9.79
N LYS A 202 11.72 6.55 11.01
CA LYS A 202 13.05 6.09 11.44
C LYS A 202 13.52 4.83 10.69
N GLU A 203 12.62 4.02 10.22
CA GLU A 203 12.90 2.78 9.48
C GLU A 203 12.97 3.01 7.97
N TRP A 204 12.28 4.05 7.50
CA TRP A 204 12.15 4.35 6.08
C TRP A 204 13.48 4.47 5.32
N PRO A 205 14.54 5.14 5.83
CA PRO A 205 15.81 5.23 5.08
C PRO A 205 16.39 3.87 4.70
N ALA A 206 16.34 2.88 5.58
CA ALA A 206 16.83 1.53 5.31
C ALA A 206 15.90 0.76 4.34
N VAL A 207 14.58 0.87 4.54
CA VAL A 207 13.58 0.26 3.65
C VAL A 207 13.67 0.87 2.26
N ARG A 208 13.81 2.19 2.15
CA ARG A 208 13.98 2.91 0.89
C ARG A 208 15.21 2.42 0.13
N SER A 209 16.37 2.42 0.79
CA SER A 209 17.62 1.98 0.16
C SER A 209 17.53 0.55 -0.37
N ALA A 210 16.90 -0.35 0.38
CA ALA A 210 16.72 -1.74 -0.06
C ALA A 210 15.76 -1.84 -1.26
N LEU A 211 14.66 -1.09 -1.28
CA LEU A 211 13.72 -1.05 -2.40
C LEU A 211 14.37 -0.46 -3.65
N GLU A 212 15.13 0.62 -3.53
CA GLU A 212 15.86 1.23 -4.64
C GLU A 212 16.91 0.27 -5.22
N ALA A 213 17.68 -0.41 -4.36
CA ALA A 213 18.65 -1.42 -4.80
C ALA A 213 17.97 -2.64 -5.43
N TRP A 214 16.79 -3.05 -4.94
CA TRP A 214 16.04 -4.15 -5.54
C TRP A 214 15.47 -3.76 -6.91
N LEU A 215 14.97 -2.52 -7.06
CA LEU A 215 14.41 -1.98 -8.30
C LEU A 215 15.47 -1.60 -9.34
N ASP A 216 16.75 -1.59 -8.96
CA ASP A 216 17.82 -1.29 -9.90
C ASP A 216 17.88 -2.32 -11.03
N ALA A 217 18.10 -1.86 -12.26
CA ALA A 217 18.13 -2.72 -13.44
C ALA A 217 19.21 -3.82 -13.33
N SER A 218 20.33 -3.55 -12.63
CA SER A 218 21.40 -4.52 -12.42
C SER A 218 21.00 -5.71 -11.56
N ASN A 219 19.92 -5.58 -10.79
CA ASN A 219 19.36 -6.68 -9.98
C ASN A 219 18.57 -7.70 -10.83
N PHE A 220 18.39 -7.46 -12.11
CA PHE A 220 17.66 -8.38 -12.99
C PHE A 220 18.57 -8.91 -14.09
N ASP A 221 18.36 -10.16 -14.48
CA ASP A 221 19.03 -10.77 -15.62
C ASP A 221 18.32 -10.43 -16.94
N ALA A 222 18.84 -10.95 -18.05
CA ALA A 222 18.28 -10.71 -19.38
C ALA A 222 16.85 -11.29 -19.55
N ASN A 223 16.44 -12.21 -18.69
CA ASN A 223 15.09 -12.80 -18.68
C ASN A 223 14.14 -12.08 -17.70
N GLY A 224 14.62 -11.00 -17.05
CA GLY A 224 13.83 -10.27 -16.05
C GLY A 224 13.76 -10.94 -14.67
N SER A 225 14.56 -11.98 -14.41
CA SER A 225 14.60 -12.66 -13.11
C SER A 225 15.49 -11.89 -12.16
N GLN A 226 15.01 -11.68 -10.91
CA GLN A 226 15.81 -11.00 -9.88
C GLN A 226 17.03 -11.83 -9.49
N ARG A 227 18.19 -11.18 -9.37
CA ARG A 227 19.43 -11.78 -8.89
C ARG A 227 19.47 -11.93 -7.38
N ARG A 228 18.97 -10.93 -6.67
CA ARG A 228 18.84 -10.90 -5.20
C ARG A 228 17.39 -10.60 -4.82
N ARG A 229 16.91 -11.31 -3.81
CA ARG A 229 15.58 -11.04 -3.24
C ARG A 229 15.62 -9.77 -2.39
N LEU A 230 14.47 -9.09 -2.25
CA LEU A 230 14.37 -7.87 -1.46
C LEU A 230 14.72 -8.12 0.03
N GLU A 231 14.34 -9.28 0.56
CA GLU A 231 14.66 -9.68 1.93
C GLU A 231 16.17 -9.87 2.13
N GLU A 232 16.88 -10.41 1.15
CA GLU A 232 18.34 -10.59 1.18
C GLU A 232 19.07 -9.23 1.14
N ILE A 233 18.56 -8.29 0.34
CA ILE A 233 19.12 -6.92 0.26
C ILE A 233 18.90 -6.19 1.58
N ARG A 234 17.76 -6.38 2.22
CA ARG A 234 17.39 -5.71 3.47
C ARG A 234 18.05 -6.31 4.71
N GLY A 235 18.39 -7.59 4.70
CA GLY A 235 19.02 -8.31 5.82
C GLY A 235 20.55 -8.36 5.76
N GLY A 236 21.18 -7.91 4.67
CA GLY A 236 22.62 -7.72 4.54
C GLY A 236 22.96 -6.29 4.87
#